data_4a40916630c2341228985c368ffdae53
#
_entry.id   4a40916630c2341228985c368ffdae53
#
_cell.length_a   1.000
_cell.length_b   1.000
_cell.length_c   1.000
_cell.angle_alpha   90.00
_cell.angle_beta   90.00
_cell.angle_gamma   90.00
#
_symmetry.space_group_name_H-M   'P 1'
#
loop_
_entity.id
_entity.type
_entity.pdbx_description
1 polymer ?
#
loop_
_entity_poly.entity_id
_entity_poly.type
_entity_poly.pdbx_seq_one_letter_code
_entity_poly.pdbx_strand_id
1 'polypeptide(L)'
;MRPSPTLVLTAAPESGAVTDAVTRTALEALKGAAADAQWLSPGDAWEVHLDLPETETLAAQRDAVAQALGSMPVDINIVAGPPDHRRKRLLCADMESTIIRQELIDEIADLVGCRAEIAAITEAAMRGELNFEASLVQRVALFAGLEAH
;
A
#
# COMPACT_ATOMS: atom_id res chain seq x y z
N MET A 1 15.62 5.26 24.38
CA MET A 1 16.09 4.41 23.26
C MET A 1 15.05 4.53 22.15
N ARG A 2 15.40 5.04 20.99
CA ARG A 2 14.47 5.02 19.85
C ARG A 2 14.27 3.58 19.43
N PRO A 3 13.04 3.17 19.11
CA PRO A 3 12.82 1.82 18.61
C PRO A 3 13.55 1.64 17.27
N SER A 4 14.32 0.56 17.16
CA SER A 4 15.08 0.24 15.95
C SER A 4 14.12 0.06 14.77
N PRO A 5 14.34 0.74 13.64
CA PRO A 5 13.52 0.57 12.45
C PRO A 5 13.81 -0.77 11.78
N THR A 6 12.90 -1.18 10.91
CA THR A 6 13.04 -2.42 10.12
C THR A 6 12.95 -2.09 8.63
N LEU A 7 13.95 -2.48 7.85
CA LEU A 7 13.84 -2.52 6.39
C LEU A 7 13.02 -3.77 6.02
N VAL A 8 12.04 -3.58 5.16
CA VAL A 8 11.22 -4.65 4.59
C VAL A 8 11.27 -4.54 3.07
N LEU A 9 11.68 -5.61 2.41
CA LEU A 9 11.61 -5.78 0.96
C LEU A 9 10.47 -6.73 0.64
N THR A 10 9.62 -6.33 -0.30
CA THR A 10 8.51 -7.17 -0.78
C THR A 10 8.44 -7.16 -2.30
N ALA A 11 7.89 -8.20 -2.88
CA ALA A 11 7.63 -8.32 -4.31
C ALA A 11 6.24 -8.91 -4.56
N ALA A 12 5.83 -8.95 -5.80
CA ALA A 12 4.59 -9.62 -6.17
C ALA A 12 4.62 -11.10 -5.71
N PRO A 13 3.51 -11.64 -5.21
CA PRO A 13 3.44 -13.03 -4.76
C PRO A 13 3.96 -14.01 -5.83
N GLU A 14 4.76 -14.99 -5.41
CA GLU A 14 5.32 -16.04 -6.25
C GLU A 14 6.28 -15.53 -7.35
N SER A 15 6.69 -14.26 -7.29
CA SER A 15 7.61 -13.70 -8.29
C SER A 15 9.05 -14.18 -8.11
N GLY A 16 9.44 -14.50 -6.87
CA GLY A 16 10.82 -14.81 -6.52
C GLY A 16 11.79 -13.65 -6.70
N ALA A 17 11.30 -12.41 -6.79
CA ALA A 17 12.14 -11.25 -7.11
C ALA A 17 13.02 -10.81 -5.93
N VAL A 18 12.64 -11.10 -4.69
CA VAL A 18 13.48 -10.86 -3.52
C VAL A 18 14.46 -12.03 -3.38
N THR A 19 15.64 -11.90 -3.99
CA THR A 19 16.70 -12.90 -3.97
C THR A 19 17.78 -12.57 -2.94
N ASP A 20 18.66 -13.53 -2.63
CA ASP A 20 19.84 -13.28 -1.78
C ASP A 20 20.77 -12.18 -2.35
N ALA A 21 20.81 -12.03 -3.67
CA ALA A 21 21.55 -10.94 -4.30
C ALA A 21 20.90 -9.59 -4.01
N VAL A 22 19.58 -9.49 -4.11
CA VAL A 22 18.79 -8.30 -3.80
C VAL A 22 18.97 -7.90 -2.32
N THR A 23 18.82 -8.86 -1.40
CA THR A 23 18.98 -8.59 0.04
C THR A 23 20.39 -8.14 0.39
N ARG A 24 21.40 -8.73 -0.23
CA ARG A 24 22.81 -8.32 -0.05
C ARG A 24 23.05 -6.90 -0.57
N THR A 25 22.58 -6.58 -1.77
CA THR A 25 22.71 -5.22 -2.35
C THR A 25 22.01 -4.19 -1.45
N ALA A 26 20.84 -4.52 -0.93
CA ALA A 26 20.13 -3.64 0.00
C ALA A 26 20.91 -3.42 1.30
N LEU A 27 21.50 -4.47 1.87
CA LEU A 27 22.34 -4.37 3.08
C LEU A 27 23.59 -3.52 2.86
N GLU A 28 24.25 -3.67 1.71
CA GLU A 28 25.46 -2.90 1.35
C GLU A 28 25.17 -1.41 1.16
N ALA A 29 23.94 -1.05 0.79
CA ALA A 29 23.52 0.34 0.63
C ALA A 29 23.20 1.06 1.94
N LEU A 30 22.92 0.31 3.02
CA LEU A 30 22.56 0.87 4.31
C LEU A 30 23.77 1.43 5.06
N LYS A 31 23.53 2.54 5.76
CA LYS A 31 24.50 3.10 6.71
C LYS A 31 24.10 2.69 8.12
N GLY A 32 24.83 1.80 8.71
CA GLY A 32 24.58 1.32 10.08
C GLY A 32 24.69 -0.19 10.17
N ALA A 33 24.44 -0.72 11.36
CA ALA A 33 24.40 -2.14 11.59
C ALA A 33 23.03 -2.72 11.24
N ALA A 34 23.03 -3.89 10.62
CA ALA A 34 21.85 -4.69 10.36
C ALA A 34 21.92 -5.97 11.20
N ALA A 35 20.83 -6.34 11.85
CA ALA A 35 20.73 -7.52 12.68
C ALA A 35 19.41 -8.24 12.46
N ASP A 36 19.37 -9.53 12.80
CA ASP A 36 18.16 -10.34 12.80
C ASP A 36 17.40 -10.32 11.46
N ALA A 37 18.14 -10.52 10.36
CA ALA A 37 17.57 -10.66 9.04
C ALA A 37 16.77 -11.97 8.91
N GLN A 38 15.56 -11.89 8.38
CA GLN A 38 14.71 -13.07 8.21
C GLN A 38 13.84 -13.00 6.95
N TRP A 39 13.53 -14.17 6.41
CA TRP A 39 12.53 -14.33 5.38
C TRP A 39 11.13 -14.36 6.01
N LEU A 40 10.24 -13.49 5.55
CA LEU A 40 8.81 -13.54 5.88
C LEU A 40 8.09 -14.48 4.91
N SER A 41 8.50 -14.45 3.64
CA SER A 41 8.10 -15.38 2.58
C SER A 41 9.29 -15.57 1.64
N PRO A 42 9.86 -16.77 1.53
CA PRO A 42 11.03 -17.01 0.69
C PRO A 42 10.79 -16.57 -0.77
N GLY A 43 11.67 -15.70 -1.26
CA GLY A 43 11.59 -15.14 -2.61
C GLY A 43 10.67 -13.94 -2.79
N ASP A 44 9.72 -13.69 -1.87
CA ASP A 44 8.72 -12.62 -2.02
C ASP A 44 8.78 -11.56 -0.93
N ALA A 45 9.20 -11.90 0.29
CA ALA A 45 9.28 -10.94 1.39
C ALA A 45 10.42 -11.25 2.37
N TRP A 46 11.19 -10.23 2.67
CA TRP A 46 12.35 -10.31 3.58
C TRP A 46 12.44 -9.06 4.43
N GLU A 47 12.95 -9.19 5.65
CA GLU A 47 13.16 -8.06 6.53
C GLU A 47 14.46 -8.14 7.32
N VAL A 48 14.93 -6.96 7.76
CA VAL A 48 16.10 -6.83 8.63
C VAL A 48 15.93 -5.65 9.58
N HIS A 49 16.35 -5.84 10.83
CA HIS A 49 16.39 -4.77 11.82
C HIS A 49 17.62 -3.89 11.61
N LEU A 50 17.41 -2.57 11.75
CA LEU A 50 18.45 -1.58 11.53
C LEU A 50 18.81 -0.90 12.84
N ASP A 51 20.12 -0.81 13.11
CA ASP A 51 20.66 0.09 14.12
C ASP A 51 21.30 1.29 13.40
N LEU A 52 20.50 2.36 13.30
CA LEU A 52 20.90 3.55 12.55
C LEU A 52 21.45 4.64 13.47
N PRO A 53 22.53 5.34 13.06
CA PRO A 53 22.99 6.54 13.73
C PRO A 53 21.87 7.60 13.84
N GLU A 54 21.89 8.39 14.90
CA GLU A 54 20.88 9.45 15.09
C GLU A 54 20.86 10.51 13.97
N THR A 55 21.97 10.65 13.26
CA THR A 55 22.12 11.57 12.13
C THR A 55 21.46 11.09 10.86
N GLU A 56 21.10 9.81 10.78
CA GLU A 56 20.49 9.22 9.59
C GLU A 56 18.96 9.26 9.68
N THR A 57 18.31 9.58 8.56
CA THR A 57 16.85 9.56 8.44
C THR A 57 16.39 8.29 7.72
N LEU A 58 15.17 7.81 8.06
CA LEU A 58 14.60 6.64 7.41
C LEU A 58 14.41 6.86 5.90
N ALA A 59 14.07 8.09 5.51
CA ALA A 59 13.94 8.45 4.10
C ALA A 59 15.28 8.33 3.34
N ALA A 60 16.36 8.86 3.90
CA ALA A 60 17.68 8.76 3.28
C ALA A 60 18.16 7.31 3.13
N GLN A 61 17.90 6.46 4.12
CA GLN A 61 18.23 5.04 4.05
C GLN A 61 17.39 4.31 2.99
N ARG A 62 16.08 4.59 2.94
CA ARG A 62 15.19 4.03 1.90
C ARG A 62 15.65 4.44 0.49
N ASP A 63 15.99 5.71 0.31
CA ASP A 63 16.41 6.24 -0.99
C ASP A 63 17.76 5.65 -1.42
N ALA A 64 18.69 5.40 -0.48
CA ALA A 64 19.96 4.72 -0.77
C ALA A 64 19.73 3.29 -1.25
N VAL A 65 18.83 2.53 -0.58
CA VAL A 65 18.46 1.18 -1.00
C VAL A 65 17.76 1.21 -2.36
N ALA A 66 16.85 2.15 -2.59
CA ALA A 66 16.15 2.30 -3.86
C ALA A 66 17.12 2.62 -5.02
N GLN A 67 18.10 3.47 -4.79
CA GLN A 67 19.13 3.76 -5.78
C GLN A 67 20.00 2.53 -6.10
N ALA A 68 20.36 1.75 -5.09
CA ALA A 68 21.18 0.56 -5.26
C ALA A 68 20.42 -0.58 -5.99
N LEU A 69 19.13 -0.75 -5.72
CA LEU A 69 18.32 -1.77 -6.35
C LEU A 69 17.81 -1.35 -7.75
N GLY A 70 17.78 -0.05 -8.05
CA GLY A 70 17.41 0.47 -9.36
C GLY A 70 15.98 0.09 -9.78
N SER A 71 15.83 -0.56 -10.95
CA SER A 71 14.53 -0.94 -11.53
C SER A 71 14.08 -2.35 -11.13
N MET A 72 14.67 -2.96 -10.10
CA MET A 72 14.22 -4.28 -9.65
C MET A 72 12.76 -4.22 -9.18
N PRO A 73 11.94 -5.25 -9.49
CA PRO A 73 10.51 -5.25 -9.16
C PRO A 73 10.28 -5.62 -7.68
N VAL A 74 10.82 -4.79 -6.79
CA VAL A 74 10.70 -4.94 -5.33
C VAL A 74 10.26 -3.63 -4.70
N ASP A 75 9.35 -3.72 -3.74
CA ASP A 75 8.94 -2.59 -2.91
C ASP A 75 9.86 -2.47 -1.70
N ILE A 76 10.26 -1.24 -1.38
CA ILE A 76 11.20 -0.92 -0.32
C ILE A 76 10.50 -0.08 0.74
N ASN A 77 10.36 -0.63 1.93
CA ASN A 77 9.74 0.05 3.06
C ASN A 77 10.67 0.05 4.27
N ILE A 78 10.77 1.17 4.98
CA ILE A 78 11.41 1.24 6.30
C ILE A 78 10.34 1.59 7.33
N VAL A 79 10.02 0.64 8.19
CA VAL A 79 8.99 0.76 9.21
C VAL A 79 9.63 1.15 10.53
N ALA A 80 9.14 2.25 11.13
CA ALA A 80 9.60 2.71 12.43
C ALA A 80 9.07 1.78 13.54
N GLY A 81 9.94 1.49 14.51
CA GLY A 81 9.55 0.74 15.70
C GLY A 81 9.88 -0.76 15.66
N PRO A 82 9.85 -1.41 16.82
CA PRO A 82 10.19 -2.83 16.95
C PRO A 82 9.10 -3.73 16.32
N PRO A 83 9.42 -4.98 15.98
CA PRO A 83 8.50 -5.94 15.36
C PRO A 83 7.17 -6.10 16.11
N ASP A 84 7.20 -6.09 17.45
CA ASP A 84 6.02 -6.23 18.29
C ASP A 84 4.97 -5.15 18.07
N HIS A 85 5.39 -3.95 17.65
CA HIS A 85 4.49 -2.85 17.33
C HIS A 85 3.79 -3.03 15.96
N ARG A 86 4.27 -3.93 15.11
CA ARG A 86 3.67 -4.23 13.80
C ARG A 86 2.52 -5.23 13.91
N ARG A 87 2.54 -6.09 14.93
CA ARG A 87 1.45 -7.03 15.18
C ARG A 87 0.25 -6.28 15.74
N LYS A 88 -0.73 -6.03 14.88
CA LYS A 88 -1.96 -5.32 15.28
C LYS A 88 -2.98 -6.29 15.86
N ARG A 89 -3.82 -5.76 16.76
CA ARG A 89 -4.93 -6.50 17.39
C ARG A 89 -6.26 -6.25 16.72
N LEU A 90 -6.32 -5.22 15.88
CA LEU A 90 -7.50 -4.83 15.10
C LEU A 90 -7.08 -4.57 13.67
N LEU A 91 -7.79 -5.17 12.72
CA LEU A 91 -7.75 -4.86 11.31
C LEU A 91 -9.05 -4.15 10.94
N CYS A 92 -8.96 -2.93 10.41
CA CYS A 92 -10.04 -2.24 9.74
C CYS A 92 -9.71 -2.20 8.26
N ALA A 93 -10.58 -2.77 7.45
CA ALA A 93 -10.43 -2.76 6.00
C ALA A 93 -11.70 -2.19 5.37
N ASP A 94 -11.52 -1.38 4.34
CA ASP A 94 -12.60 -0.98 3.46
C ASP A 94 -13.06 -2.20 2.65
N MET A 95 -14.28 -2.20 2.16
CA MET A 95 -14.85 -3.33 1.45
C MET A 95 -14.65 -3.20 -0.05
N GLU A 96 -15.14 -2.09 -0.64
CA GLU A 96 -15.15 -1.87 -2.08
C GLU A 96 -13.73 -1.57 -2.57
N SER A 97 -13.34 -2.09 -3.71
CA SER A 97 -11.99 -1.99 -4.27
C SER A 97 -10.84 -2.33 -3.29
N THR A 98 -11.18 -2.99 -2.17
CA THR A 98 -10.24 -3.41 -1.12
C THR A 98 -10.37 -4.90 -0.83
N ILE A 99 -11.48 -5.35 -0.23
CA ILE A 99 -11.78 -6.78 0.02
C ILE A 99 -12.42 -7.41 -1.21
N ILE A 100 -13.31 -6.68 -1.87
CA ILE A 100 -13.92 -7.05 -3.15
C ILE A 100 -13.39 -6.11 -4.24
N ARG A 101 -13.47 -6.56 -5.49
CA ARG A 101 -13.00 -5.76 -6.65
C ARG A 101 -14.03 -4.77 -7.15
N GLN A 102 -15.29 -4.98 -6.79
CA GLN A 102 -16.40 -4.19 -7.26
C GLN A 102 -16.57 -2.91 -6.46
N GLU A 103 -17.17 -1.92 -7.11
CA GLU A 103 -17.76 -0.72 -6.51
C GLU A 103 -19.27 -0.90 -6.52
N LEU A 104 -19.93 -0.94 -5.37
CA LEU A 104 -21.37 -1.24 -5.28
C LEU A 104 -22.22 -0.24 -6.02
N ILE A 105 -21.82 1.04 -6.04
CA ILE A 105 -22.57 2.07 -6.76
C ILE A 105 -22.57 1.80 -8.26
N ASP A 106 -21.49 1.26 -8.81
CA ASP A 106 -21.39 0.90 -10.23
C ASP A 106 -22.21 -0.33 -10.54
N GLU A 107 -22.20 -1.35 -9.67
CA GLU A 107 -23.02 -2.56 -9.81
C GLU A 107 -24.52 -2.23 -9.79
N ILE A 108 -24.95 -1.35 -8.85
CA ILE A 108 -26.35 -0.89 -8.81
C ILE A 108 -26.68 -0.09 -10.07
N ALA A 109 -25.79 0.77 -10.53
CA ALA A 109 -25.98 1.57 -11.74
C ALA A 109 -26.17 0.68 -12.99
N ASP A 110 -25.44 -0.42 -13.09
CA ASP A 110 -25.61 -1.41 -14.15
C ASP A 110 -27.00 -2.08 -14.09
N LEU A 111 -27.45 -2.46 -12.89
CA LEU A 111 -28.77 -3.10 -12.69
C LEU A 111 -29.93 -2.18 -13.09
N VAL A 112 -29.81 -0.88 -12.85
CA VAL A 112 -30.88 0.10 -13.16
C VAL A 112 -30.65 0.86 -14.47
N GLY A 113 -29.53 0.61 -15.15
CA GLY A 113 -29.24 1.17 -16.48
C GLY A 113 -28.79 2.62 -16.47
N CYS A 114 -28.24 3.14 -15.35
CA CYS A 114 -27.75 4.53 -15.24
C CYS A 114 -26.22 4.62 -15.06
N ARG A 115 -25.47 3.59 -15.50
CA ARG A 115 -24.00 3.56 -15.36
C ARG A 115 -23.31 4.74 -16.05
N ALA A 116 -23.78 5.16 -17.20
CA ALA A 116 -23.17 6.27 -17.94
C ALA A 116 -23.27 7.59 -17.16
N GLU A 117 -24.41 7.84 -16.50
CA GLU A 117 -24.63 9.02 -15.67
C GLU A 117 -23.77 8.98 -14.40
N ILE A 118 -23.68 7.83 -13.74
CA ILE A 118 -22.78 7.63 -12.58
C ILE A 118 -21.32 7.88 -12.98
N ALA A 119 -20.88 7.33 -14.10
CA ALA A 119 -19.51 7.53 -14.58
C ALA A 119 -19.20 9.01 -14.87
N ALA A 120 -20.13 9.74 -15.50
CA ALA A 120 -19.96 11.17 -15.78
C ALA A 120 -19.82 12.01 -14.49
N ILE A 121 -20.65 11.71 -13.45
CA ILE A 121 -20.59 12.39 -12.15
C ILE A 121 -19.23 12.08 -11.45
N THR A 122 -18.82 10.82 -11.50
CA THR A 122 -17.54 10.39 -10.90
C THR A 122 -16.37 11.09 -11.57
N GLU A 123 -16.36 11.16 -12.90
CA GLU A 123 -15.31 11.85 -13.66
C GLU A 123 -15.27 13.35 -13.34
N ALA A 124 -16.42 14.02 -13.26
CA ALA A 124 -16.49 15.41 -12.84
C ALA A 124 -15.94 15.64 -11.42
N ALA A 125 -16.22 14.74 -10.51
CA ALA A 125 -15.65 14.78 -9.15
C ALA A 125 -14.12 14.58 -9.16
N MET A 126 -13.61 13.65 -9.96
CA MET A 126 -12.16 13.43 -10.12
C MET A 126 -11.44 14.63 -10.74
N ARG A 127 -12.09 15.38 -11.61
CA ARG A 127 -11.56 16.65 -12.14
C ARG A 127 -11.67 17.83 -11.17
N GLY A 128 -12.28 17.62 -9.98
CA GLY A 128 -12.49 18.66 -8.97
C GLY A 128 -13.63 19.64 -9.29
N GLU A 129 -14.47 19.32 -10.26
CA GLU A 129 -15.65 20.13 -10.65
C GLU A 129 -16.81 19.94 -9.64
N LEU A 130 -16.84 18.80 -8.96
CA LEU A 130 -17.78 18.47 -7.88
C LEU A 130 -17.01 18.09 -6.61
N ASN A 131 -17.49 18.58 -5.46
CA ASN A 131 -17.02 18.06 -4.19
C ASN A 131 -17.69 16.71 -3.85
N PHE A 132 -17.20 16.05 -2.80
CA PHE A 132 -17.71 14.73 -2.38
C PHE A 132 -19.23 14.75 -2.13
N GLU A 133 -19.72 15.71 -1.38
CA GLU A 133 -21.15 15.80 -1.02
C GLU A 133 -22.03 15.99 -2.26
N ALA A 134 -21.70 16.94 -3.14
CA ALA A 134 -22.44 17.19 -4.36
C ALA A 134 -22.45 15.95 -5.29
N SER A 135 -21.32 15.27 -5.44
CA SER A 135 -21.23 14.07 -6.26
C SER A 135 -22.03 12.91 -5.65
N LEU A 136 -22.02 12.74 -4.33
CA LEU A 136 -22.78 11.73 -3.64
C LEU A 136 -24.29 11.96 -3.81
N VAL A 137 -24.76 13.18 -3.58
CA VAL A 137 -26.18 13.54 -3.73
C VAL A 137 -26.66 13.27 -5.16
N GLN A 138 -25.89 13.67 -6.18
CA GLN A 138 -26.26 13.43 -7.58
C GLN A 138 -26.30 11.94 -7.91
N ARG A 139 -25.32 11.15 -7.46
CA ARG A 139 -25.32 9.70 -7.71
C ARG A 139 -26.47 8.98 -7.01
N VAL A 140 -26.76 9.31 -5.75
CA VAL A 140 -27.86 8.71 -5.01
C VAL A 140 -29.22 9.10 -5.60
N ALA A 141 -29.39 10.31 -6.14
CA ALA A 141 -30.60 10.74 -6.78
C ALA A 141 -30.98 9.89 -8.02
N LEU A 142 -30.00 9.32 -8.71
CA LEU A 142 -30.24 8.40 -9.85
C LEU A 142 -30.87 7.07 -9.43
N PHE A 143 -30.78 6.72 -8.16
CA PHE A 143 -31.37 5.50 -7.59
C PHE A 143 -32.76 5.75 -6.95
N ALA A 144 -33.31 6.94 -7.09
CA ALA A 144 -34.61 7.26 -6.51
C ALA A 144 -35.69 6.33 -7.07
N GLY A 145 -36.47 5.72 -6.18
CA GLY A 145 -37.54 4.78 -6.53
C GLY A 145 -37.15 3.31 -6.56
N LEU A 146 -35.90 2.97 -6.25
CA LEU A 146 -35.51 1.59 -5.99
C LEU A 146 -36.11 1.12 -4.66
N GLU A 147 -36.76 -0.04 -4.68
CA GLU A 147 -37.28 -0.69 -3.49
C GLU A 147 -36.16 -1.56 -2.85
N ALA A 148 -36.01 -1.44 -1.53
CA ALA A 148 -35.16 -2.33 -0.75
C ALA A 148 -35.94 -3.62 -0.47
N HIS A 149 -35.55 -4.72 -1.08
CA HIS A 149 -36.10 -6.05 -0.84
C HIS A 149 -35.18 -6.89 0.04
#